data_c74167dbd6f17fa578f2759075f1b91f
#
_entry.id   c74167dbd6f17fa578f2759075f1b91f
#
_cell.length_a   1.000
_cell.length_b   1.000
_cell.length_c   1.000
_cell.angle_alpha   90.00
_cell.angle_beta   90.00
_cell.angle_gamma   90.00
#
_symmetry.space_group_name_H-M   'P 1'
#
loop_
_entity.id
_entity.type
_entity.pdbx_description
1 polymer ?
#
loop_
_entity_poly.entity_id
_entity_poly.type
_entity_poly.pdbx_seq_one_letter_code
_entity_poly.pdbx_strand_id
1 'polypeptide(L)'
;MNKKTYKVAVALNNGIEGIKFVKVEAYDEAHLTHILKTKNLEYRFIDSVTEKRKYCVKTYRFEKGYRMQDTHEFYEEYKDAKLFFNKYALENKYVMLWLCENDGSDICEIESHKPTLKTKEEILAFMKESWGEGTVTEYISHDGKQCYRVFGNIIHFQDLCERANIEWKWVGDFQMIAKGSDFELEYCEHDIILAFEK
;
A
#
# COMPACT_ATOMS: atom_id res chain seq x y z
N MET A 1 28.67 -18.88 -22.67
CA MET A 1 27.39 -19.07 -21.89
C MET A 1 27.41 -18.09 -20.74
N ASN A 2 26.33 -17.31 -20.59
CA ASN A 2 26.21 -16.38 -19.46
C ASN A 2 25.73 -17.14 -18.23
N LYS A 3 26.27 -16.79 -17.06
CA LYS A 3 25.78 -17.31 -15.78
C LYS A 3 24.40 -16.72 -15.47
N LYS A 4 23.53 -17.54 -14.90
CA LYS A 4 22.24 -17.14 -14.35
C LYS A 4 22.31 -17.13 -12.82
N THR A 5 21.57 -16.26 -12.19
CA THR A 5 21.43 -16.25 -10.73
C THR A 5 20.23 -17.08 -10.33
N TYR A 6 20.43 -18.05 -9.45
CA TYR A 6 19.39 -18.91 -8.90
C TYR A 6 19.15 -18.54 -7.43
N LYS A 7 17.89 -18.48 -7.02
CA LYS A 7 17.50 -18.37 -5.62
C LYS A 7 17.21 -19.77 -5.11
N VAL A 8 17.93 -20.20 -4.12
CA VAL A 8 17.85 -21.57 -3.60
C VAL A 8 17.40 -21.53 -2.16
N ALA A 9 16.38 -22.31 -1.83
CA ALA A 9 15.96 -22.55 -0.46
C ALA A 9 16.83 -23.67 0.14
N VAL A 10 17.64 -23.34 1.12
CA VAL A 10 18.51 -24.31 1.83
C VAL A 10 17.99 -24.52 3.23
N ALA A 11 17.98 -25.80 3.68
CA ALA A 11 17.67 -26.14 5.06
C ALA A 11 18.82 -25.72 5.98
N LEU A 12 18.49 -25.11 7.11
CA LEU A 12 19.45 -24.80 8.16
C LEU A 12 19.63 -26.03 9.05
N ASN A 13 20.80 -26.68 8.96
CA ASN A 13 21.12 -27.91 9.74
C ASN A 13 21.66 -27.63 11.17
N ASN A 14 21.38 -26.46 11.75
CA ASN A 14 21.95 -26.06 13.04
C ASN A 14 21.00 -26.27 14.23
N GLY A 15 20.09 -27.22 14.15
CA GLY A 15 19.12 -27.48 15.23
C GLY A 15 17.98 -26.46 15.33
N ILE A 16 17.96 -25.46 14.47
CA ILE A 16 16.84 -24.52 14.27
C ILE A 16 16.17 -24.93 12.96
N GLU A 17 14.95 -25.40 13.04
CA GLU A 17 14.13 -25.64 11.85
C GLU A 17 13.90 -24.30 11.15
N GLY A 18 14.47 -24.14 9.97
CA GLY A 18 14.34 -22.93 9.17
C GLY A 18 14.82 -23.13 7.74
N ILE A 19 14.27 -22.31 6.84
CA ILE A 19 14.69 -22.22 5.44
C ILE A 19 15.38 -20.89 5.23
N LYS A 20 16.60 -20.92 4.68
CA LYS A 20 17.30 -19.72 4.26
C LYS A 20 17.37 -19.68 2.73
N PHE A 21 17.07 -18.53 2.15
CA PHE A 21 17.26 -18.31 0.73
C PHE A 21 18.67 -17.80 0.45
N VAL A 22 19.38 -18.47 -0.45
CA VAL A 22 20.72 -18.08 -0.93
C VAL A 22 20.68 -17.84 -2.43
N LYS A 23 21.47 -16.88 -2.91
CA LYS A 23 21.66 -16.64 -4.34
C LYS A 23 22.89 -17.38 -4.79
N VAL A 24 22.81 -18.15 -5.88
CA VAL A 24 23.90 -18.91 -6.46
C VAL A 24 23.97 -18.63 -7.96
N GLU A 25 25.14 -18.27 -8.47
CA GLU A 25 25.37 -18.12 -9.88
C GLU A 25 25.77 -19.46 -10.53
N ALA A 26 25.04 -19.88 -11.54
CA ALA A 26 25.32 -21.09 -12.29
C ALA A 26 24.99 -20.92 -13.78
N TYR A 27 25.54 -21.76 -14.63
CA TYR A 27 25.26 -21.72 -16.07
C TYR A 27 23.91 -22.35 -16.40
N ASP A 28 23.55 -23.40 -15.67
CA ASP A 28 22.29 -24.15 -15.79
C ASP A 28 21.98 -24.86 -14.46
N GLU A 29 20.87 -25.58 -14.40
CA GLU A 29 20.43 -26.30 -13.19
C GLU A 29 21.36 -27.46 -12.82
N ALA A 30 22.00 -28.12 -13.80
CA ALA A 30 22.95 -29.18 -13.53
C ALA A 30 24.21 -28.64 -12.83
N HIS A 31 24.72 -27.49 -13.31
CA HIS A 31 25.83 -26.79 -12.69
C HIS A 31 25.45 -26.24 -11.29
N LEU A 32 24.24 -25.72 -11.14
CA LEU A 32 23.72 -25.30 -9.83
C LEU A 32 23.69 -26.46 -8.83
N THR A 33 23.15 -27.61 -9.25
CA THR A 33 23.10 -28.83 -8.44
C THR A 33 24.49 -29.28 -8.02
N HIS A 34 25.46 -29.20 -8.93
CA HIS A 34 26.86 -29.53 -8.64
C HIS A 34 27.45 -28.57 -7.58
N ILE A 35 27.25 -27.27 -7.70
CA ILE A 35 27.70 -26.26 -6.73
C ILE A 35 27.09 -26.51 -5.35
N LEU A 36 25.79 -26.80 -5.28
CA LEU A 36 25.10 -27.04 -4.01
C LEU A 36 25.62 -28.30 -3.31
N LYS A 37 25.83 -29.39 -4.06
CA LYS A 37 26.39 -30.62 -3.55
C LYS A 37 27.83 -30.42 -3.06
N THR A 38 28.64 -29.69 -3.81
CA THR A 38 30.05 -29.42 -3.43
C THR A 38 30.14 -28.58 -2.15
N LYS A 39 29.16 -27.74 -1.87
CA LYS A 39 29.06 -26.93 -0.65
C LYS A 39 28.36 -27.64 0.52
N ASN A 40 28.03 -28.93 0.38
CA ASN A 40 27.24 -29.70 1.36
C ASN A 40 25.97 -29.01 1.83
N LEU A 41 25.32 -28.28 0.93
CA LEU A 41 24.05 -27.61 1.22
C LEU A 41 22.89 -28.55 0.91
N GLU A 42 22.12 -28.93 1.92
CA GLU A 42 20.84 -29.58 1.71
C GLU A 42 19.83 -28.55 1.22
N TYR A 43 19.26 -28.77 0.04
CA TYR A 43 18.26 -27.90 -0.55
C TYR A 43 16.94 -28.65 -0.75
N ARG A 44 15.85 -27.99 -0.42
CA ARG A 44 14.48 -28.53 -0.60
C ARG A 44 13.81 -28.01 -1.86
N PHE A 45 14.24 -26.86 -2.38
CA PHE A 45 13.61 -26.21 -3.52
C PHE A 45 14.64 -25.39 -4.32
N ILE A 46 14.63 -25.56 -5.63
CA ILE A 46 15.41 -24.73 -6.56
C ILE A 46 14.40 -23.94 -7.37
N ASP A 47 14.38 -22.64 -7.14
CA ASP A 47 13.68 -21.72 -8.02
C ASP A 47 14.69 -21.10 -8.98
N SER A 48 14.50 -21.32 -10.28
CA SER A 48 15.27 -20.64 -11.31
C SER A 48 14.77 -19.21 -11.39
N VAL A 49 15.43 -18.30 -10.70
CA VAL A 49 15.23 -16.86 -10.90
C VAL A 49 15.76 -16.54 -12.32
N THR A 50 14.98 -16.78 -13.32
CA THR A 50 15.16 -16.13 -14.61
C THR A 50 15.01 -14.65 -14.37
N GLU A 51 16.05 -13.85 -14.69
CA GLU A 51 16.24 -12.43 -14.34
C GLU A 51 15.24 -11.47 -14.99
N LYS A 52 13.99 -11.80 -15.11
CA LYS A 52 12.99 -10.82 -15.51
C LYS A 52 12.08 -10.52 -14.31
N ARG A 53 12.66 -9.85 -13.32
CA ARG A 53 11.84 -9.16 -12.33
C ARG A 53 11.02 -8.14 -13.10
N LYS A 54 9.72 -8.16 -12.91
CA LYS A 54 8.82 -7.15 -13.44
C LYS A 54 8.52 -6.13 -12.36
N TYR A 55 8.34 -4.93 -12.80
CA TYR A 55 7.83 -3.86 -11.93
C TYR A 55 6.35 -3.70 -12.23
N CYS A 56 5.53 -3.56 -11.21
CA CYS A 56 4.10 -3.34 -11.36
C CYS A 56 3.73 -1.99 -10.76
N VAL A 57 3.10 -1.14 -11.54
CA VAL A 57 2.47 0.10 -11.06
C VAL A 57 1.00 -0.16 -10.89
N LYS A 58 0.50 -0.06 -9.66
CA LYS A 58 -0.91 -0.25 -9.32
C LYS A 58 -1.51 1.08 -8.89
N THR A 59 -2.63 1.45 -9.49
CA THR A 59 -3.43 2.57 -9.01
C THR A 59 -4.61 2.05 -8.21
N TYR A 60 -5.13 2.90 -7.33
CA TYR A 60 -6.22 2.56 -6.45
C TYR A 60 -7.27 3.66 -6.44
N ARG A 61 -8.51 3.25 -6.36
CA ARG A 61 -9.66 4.09 -6.03
C ARG A 61 -10.19 3.71 -4.66
N PHE A 62 -11.07 4.53 -4.13
CA PHE A 62 -11.73 4.24 -2.87
C PHE A 62 -13.20 3.96 -3.11
N GLU A 63 -13.72 2.96 -2.42
CA GLU A 63 -15.13 2.59 -2.45
C GLU A 63 -15.58 2.26 -1.03
N LYS A 64 -16.53 3.02 -0.50
CA LYS A 64 -16.99 2.94 0.89
C LYS A 64 -15.85 3.03 1.92
N GLY A 65 -14.86 3.87 1.64
CA GLY A 65 -13.65 4.02 2.45
C GLY A 65 -12.59 2.94 2.24
N TYR A 66 -12.88 1.87 1.54
CA TYR A 66 -11.93 0.80 1.27
C TYR A 66 -11.13 1.07 -0.01
N ARG A 67 -9.83 0.76 0.06
CA ARG A 67 -8.94 0.84 -1.08
C ARG A 67 -9.18 -0.34 -2.02
N MET A 68 -9.60 -0.04 -3.25
CA MET A 68 -9.82 -1.00 -4.32
C MET A 68 -8.79 -0.78 -5.42
N GLN A 69 -8.15 -1.85 -5.89
CA GLN A 69 -7.26 -1.75 -7.04
C GLN A 69 -8.07 -1.34 -8.28
N ASP A 70 -7.61 -0.28 -8.94
CA ASP A 70 -8.24 0.27 -10.16
C ASP A 70 -7.55 -0.26 -11.41
N THR A 71 -6.24 0.00 -11.54
CA THR A 71 -5.45 -0.50 -12.66
C THR A 71 -4.16 -1.16 -12.16
N HIS A 72 -3.55 -1.97 -13.02
CA HIS A 72 -2.18 -2.43 -12.84
C HIS A 72 -1.50 -2.54 -14.21
N GLU A 73 -0.24 -2.14 -14.25
CA GLU A 73 0.58 -2.19 -15.46
C GLU A 73 1.95 -2.75 -15.12
N PHE A 74 2.45 -3.67 -15.95
CA PHE A 74 3.74 -4.32 -15.76
C PHE A 74 4.81 -3.72 -16.67
N TYR A 75 6.02 -3.57 -16.13
CA TYR A 75 7.19 -3.03 -16.80
C TYR A 75 8.39 -3.95 -16.60
N GLU A 76 9.23 -4.10 -17.62
CA GLU A 76 10.48 -4.86 -17.50
C GLU A 76 11.58 -4.01 -16.85
N GLU A 77 11.55 -2.69 -17.08
CA GLU A 77 12.56 -1.76 -16.59
C GLU A 77 12.00 -0.86 -15.46
N TYR A 78 12.78 -0.73 -14.39
CA TYR A 78 12.42 0.16 -13.26
C TYR A 78 12.18 1.61 -13.70
N LYS A 79 12.97 2.10 -14.66
CA LYS A 79 12.86 3.48 -15.15
C LYS A 79 11.49 3.77 -15.75
N ASP A 80 10.95 2.83 -16.52
CA ASP A 80 9.64 2.99 -17.16
C ASP A 80 8.53 2.92 -16.13
N ALA A 81 8.58 1.94 -15.22
CA ALA A 81 7.65 1.85 -14.10
C ALA A 81 7.66 3.13 -13.25
N LYS A 82 8.85 3.65 -12.93
CA LYS A 82 8.99 4.89 -12.14
C LYS A 82 8.43 6.11 -12.85
N LEU A 83 8.53 6.18 -14.17
CA LEU A 83 7.93 7.27 -14.96
C LEU A 83 6.42 7.29 -14.80
N PHE A 84 5.77 6.14 -14.91
CA PHE A 84 4.32 6.02 -14.73
C PHE A 84 3.87 6.24 -13.29
N PHE A 85 4.62 5.69 -12.32
CA PHE A 85 4.39 5.99 -10.91
C PHE A 85 4.39 7.50 -10.65
N ASN A 86 5.43 8.21 -11.11
CA ASN A 86 5.54 9.65 -10.92
C ASN A 86 4.40 10.42 -11.60
N LYS A 87 3.94 9.98 -12.79
CA LYS A 87 2.79 10.59 -13.48
C LYS A 87 1.54 10.51 -12.60
N TYR A 88 1.21 9.34 -12.07
CA TYR A 88 0.03 9.16 -11.23
C TYR A 88 0.16 9.88 -9.88
N ALA A 89 1.36 9.93 -9.31
CA ALA A 89 1.63 10.69 -8.09
C ALA A 89 1.42 12.21 -8.30
N LEU A 90 1.85 12.75 -9.45
CA LEU A 90 1.60 14.15 -9.83
C LEU A 90 0.12 14.46 -10.06
N GLU A 91 -0.66 13.48 -10.52
CA GLU A 91 -2.11 13.58 -10.62
C GLU A 91 -2.82 13.41 -9.26
N ASN A 92 -2.06 13.35 -8.16
CA ASN A 92 -2.53 13.12 -6.79
C ASN A 92 -3.37 11.84 -6.64
N LYS A 93 -3.05 10.79 -7.43
CA LYS A 93 -3.69 9.48 -7.31
C LYS A 93 -2.99 8.59 -6.28
N TYR A 94 -3.74 7.70 -5.67
CA TYR A 94 -3.12 6.63 -4.88
C TYR A 94 -2.44 5.65 -5.83
N VAL A 95 -1.13 5.56 -5.76
CA VAL A 95 -0.33 4.70 -6.63
C VAL A 95 0.75 3.98 -5.83
N MET A 96 1.01 2.74 -6.17
CA MET A 96 2.06 1.90 -5.58
C MET A 96 2.93 1.31 -6.68
N LEU A 97 4.23 1.31 -6.45
CA LEU A 97 5.23 0.65 -7.30
C LEU A 97 5.72 -0.61 -6.60
N TRP A 98 5.53 -1.75 -7.23
CA TRP A 98 5.88 -3.07 -6.71
C TRP A 98 7.00 -3.72 -7.51
N LEU A 99 7.82 -4.50 -6.84
CA LEU A 99 8.65 -5.52 -7.46
C LEU A 99 7.85 -6.81 -7.49
N CYS A 100 7.75 -7.45 -8.67
CA CYS A 100 6.95 -8.64 -8.88
C CYS A 100 7.79 -9.80 -9.42
N GLU A 101 7.35 -11.03 -9.20
CA GLU A 101 7.83 -12.22 -9.89
C GLU A 101 7.44 -12.20 -11.37
N ASN A 102 7.99 -13.13 -12.16
CA ASN A 102 7.66 -13.22 -13.59
C ASN A 102 6.19 -13.55 -13.88
N ASP A 103 5.52 -14.24 -12.96
CA ASP A 103 4.09 -14.55 -13.03
C ASP A 103 3.20 -13.38 -12.62
N GLY A 104 3.79 -12.27 -12.14
CA GLY A 104 3.10 -11.08 -11.70
C GLY A 104 2.73 -11.07 -10.22
N SER A 105 3.13 -12.09 -9.44
CA SER A 105 2.94 -12.08 -8.00
C SER A 105 3.82 -11.04 -7.31
N ASP A 106 3.27 -10.35 -6.30
CA ASP A 106 3.95 -9.27 -5.59
C ASP A 106 5.06 -9.82 -4.68
N ILE A 107 6.27 -9.27 -4.80
CA ILE A 107 7.41 -9.59 -3.91
C ILE A 107 7.49 -8.57 -2.79
N CYS A 108 7.59 -7.28 -3.14
CA CYS A 108 7.65 -6.19 -2.17
C CYS A 108 7.24 -4.86 -2.78
N GLU A 109 6.68 -4.00 -1.94
CA GLU A 109 6.46 -2.60 -2.25
C GLU A 109 7.81 -1.87 -2.32
N ILE A 110 8.04 -1.13 -3.39
CA ILE A 110 9.22 -0.27 -3.56
C ILE A 110 8.90 1.13 -3.10
N GLU A 111 7.74 1.65 -3.50
CA GLU A 111 7.34 3.02 -3.26
C GLU A 111 5.82 3.15 -3.32
N SER A 112 5.27 4.04 -2.53
CA SER A 112 3.84 4.40 -2.59
C SER A 112 3.64 5.90 -2.49
N HIS A 113 2.58 6.38 -3.13
CA HIS A 113 2.09 7.74 -3.00
C HIS A 113 0.61 7.68 -2.63
N LYS A 114 0.26 8.34 -1.54
CA LYS A 114 -1.13 8.54 -1.10
C LYS A 114 -1.57 9.96 -1.47
N PRO A 115 -2.78 10.14 -2.01
CA PRO A 115 -3.32 11.48 -2.24
C PRO A 115 -3.33 12.30 -0.95
N THR A 116 -2.84 13.53 -1.02
CA THR A 116 -2.89 14.46 0.09
C THR A 116 -4.21 15.24 0.06
N LEU A 117 -4.79 15.47 1.23
CA LEU A 117 -6.05 16.22 1.43
C LEU A 117 -5.72 17.45 2.28
N LYS A 118 -5.54 18.61 1.66
CA LYS A 118 -5.04 19.82 2.33
C LYS A 118 -6.14 20.72 2.87
N THR A 119 -7.32 20.64 2.29
CA THR A 119 -8.45 21.50 2.65
C THR A 119 -9.67 20.69 3.04
N LYS A 120 -10.60 21.31 3.78
CA LYS A 120 -11.88 20.70 4.13
C LYS A 120 -12.72 20.31 2.91
N GLU A 121 -12.62 21.10 1.83
CA GLU A 121 -13.28 20.83 0.55
C GLU A 121 -12.74 19.56 -0.11
N GLU A 122 -11.41 19.37 -0.10
CA GLU A 122 -10.76 18.14 -0.61
C GLU A 122 -11.14 16.92 0.23
N ILE A 123 -11.18 17.05 1.56
CA ILE A 123 -11.63 15.99 2.45
C ILE A 123 -13.09 15.64 2.18
N LEU A 124 -13.97 16.65 2.08
CA LEU A 124 -15.39 16.43 1.77
C LEU A 124 -15.58 15.79 0.40
N ALA A 125 -14.85 16.26 -0.62
CA ALA A 125 -14.89 15.67 -1.96
C ALA A 125 -14.46 14.21 -1.92
N PHE A 126 -13.38 13.91 -1.21
CA PHE A 126 -12.93 12.53 -1.02
C PHE A 126 -13.95 11.66 -0.26
N MET A 127 -14.57 12.18 0.80
CA MET A 127 -15.65 11.47 1.49
C MET A 127 -16.83 11.15 0.55
N LYS A 128 -17.26 12.10 -0.25
CA LYS A 128 -18.35 11.91 -1.24
C LYS A 128 -17.96 10.91 -2.33
N GLU A 129 -16.75 10.98 -2.85
CA GLU A 129 -16.24 10.04 -3.85
C GLU A 129 -16.13 8.62 -3.27
N SER A 130 -15.54 8.48 -2.09
CA SER A 130 -15.23 7.18 -1.50
C SER A 130 -16.45 6.44 -0.95
N TRP A 131 -17.39 7.14 -0.32
CA TRP A 131 -18.58 6.53 0.29
C TRP A 131 -19.82 6.65 -0.60
N GLY A 132 -19.78 7.49 -1.61
CA GLY A 132 -20.92 7.85 -2.45
C GLY A 132 -21.66 9.07 -1.91
N GLU A 133 -21.99 10.00 -2.81
CA GLU A 133 -22.60 11.29 -2.43
C GLU A 133 -23.88 11.13 -1.60
N GLY A 134 -24.70 10.13 -1.91
CA GLY A 134 -25.95 9.85 -1.18
C GLY A 134 -25.78 9.25 0.21
N THR A 135 -24.57 8.86 0.60
CA THR A 135 -24.28 8.29 1.94
C THR A 135 -23.67 9.32 2.89
N VAL A 136 -23.25 10.46 2.38
CA VAL A 136 -22.72 11.57 3.21
C VAL A 136 -23.91 12.35 3.76
N THR A 137 -24.11 12.27 5.07
CA THR A 137 -25.18 13.02 5.75
C THR A 137 -24.68 14.38 6.16
N GLU A 138 -25.35 15.43 5.72
CA GLU A 138 -25.10 16.83 6.08
C GLU A 138 -26.02 17.29 7.20
N TYR A 139 -25.47 17.99 8.20
CA TYR A 139 -26.25 18.58 9.31
C TYR A 139 -25.51 19.75 9.95
N ILE A 140 -26.21 20.51 10.77
CA ILE A 140 -25.63 21.55 11.64
C ILE A 140 -25.55 20.98 13.06
N SER A 141 -24.38 21.05 13.66
CA SER A 141 -24.17 20.64 15.06
C SER A 141 -24.85 21.62 16.03
N HIS A 142 -24.97 21.23 17.29
CA HIS A 142 -25.56 22.07 18.32
C HIS A 142 -24.78 23.38 18.57
N ASP A 143 -23.46 23.37 18.35
CA ASP A 143 -22.57 24.53 18.43
C ASP A 143 -22.49 25.34 17.12
N GLY A 144 -23.34 25.03 16.13
CA GLY A 144 -23.52 25.79 14.88
C GLY A 144 -22.55 25.44 13.77
N LYS A 145 -21.70 24.43 13.92
CA LYS A 145 -20.79 24.00 12.87
C LYS A 145 -21.51 23.24 11.77
N GLN A 146 -21.02 23.41 10.54
CA GLN A 146 -21.41 22.58 9.41
C GLN A 146 -20.72 21.22 9.53
N CYS A 147 -21.49 20.14 9.51
CA CYS A 147 -20.99 18.77 9.68
C CYS A 147 -21.40 17.87 8.52
N TYR A 148 -20.48 16.99 8.15
CA TYR A 148 -20.66 15.92 7.17
C TYR A 148 -20.26 14.60 7.80
N ARG A 149 -21.18 13.63 7.81
CA ARG A 149 -21.01 12.34 8.47
C ARG A 149 -21.08 11.20 7.48
N VAL A 150 -20.19 10.23 7.63
CA VAL A 150 -20.20 8.93 6.95
C VAL A 150 -20.03 7.80 7.95
N PHE A 151 -20.60 6.65 7.64
CA PHE A 151 -20.33 5.43 8.41
C PHE A 151 -18.94 4.89 8.04
N GLY A 152 -18.07 4.70 9.04
CA GLY A 152 -16.71 4.24 8.85
C GLY A 152 -16.14 3.60 10.12
N ASN A 153 -14.93 3.10 10.02
CA ASN A 153 -14.20 2.54 11.15
C ASN A 153 -12.95 3.38 11.47
N ILE A 154 -12.27 3.01 12.55
CA ILE A 154 -11.07 3.69 13.03
C ILE A 154 -9.96 3.78 11.97
N ILE A 155 -9.81 2.75 11.12
CA ILE A 155 -8.77 2.71 10.08
C ILE A 155 -9.05 3.78 9.01
N HIS A 156 -10.32 3.95 8.63
CA HIS A 156 -10.74 5.00 7.68
C HIS A 156 -10.48 6.41 8.24
N PHE A 157 -10.77 6.62 9.52
CA PHE A 157 -10.48 7.89 10.20
C PHE A 157 -8.98 8.18 10.23
N GLN A 158 -8.17 7.17 10.60
CA GLN A 158 -6.71 7.31 10.64
C GLN A 158 -6.12 7.58 9.25
N ASP A 159 -6.63 6.92 8.19
CA ASP A 159 -6.20 7.17 6.81
C ASP A 159 -6.53 8.60 6.36
N LEU A 160 -7.70 9.14 6.73
CA LEU A 160 -8.06 10.54 6.47
C LEU A 160 -7.11 11.51 7.19
N CYS A 161 -6.80 11.26 8.46
CA CYS A 161 -5.88 12.09 9.23
C CYS A 161 -4.46 12.06 8.65
N GLU A 162 -3.97 10.87 8.27
CA GLU A 162 -2.66 10.70 7.62
C GLU A 162 -2.58 11.51 6.31
N ARG A 163 -3.61 11.44 5.47
CA ARG A 163 -3.66 12.19 4.21
C ARG A 163 -3.80 13.69 4.40
N ALA A 164 -4.51 14.11 5.43
CA ALA A 164 -4.63 15.52 5.80
C ALA A 164 -3.39 16.04 6.52
N ASN A 165 -2.42 15.14 6.85
CA ASN A 165 -1.24 15.42 7.64
C ASN A 165 -1.58 16.11 8.97
N ILE A 166 -2.58 15.59 9.68
CA ILE A 166 -3.02 16.07 10.98
C ILE A 166 -2.90 14.96 12.03
N GLU A 167 -2.48 15.34 13.22
CA GLU A 167 -2.40 14.43 14.37
C GLU A 167 -3.78 14.23 14.99
N TRP A 168 -4.03 13.01 15.42
CA TRP A 168 -5.25 12.64 16.11
C TRP A 168 -4.97 12.17 17.54
N LYS A 169 -5.97 12.25 18.41
CA LYS A 169 -5.89 11.78 19.80
C LYS A 169 -7.21 11.18 20.23
N TRP A 170 -7.12 10.25 21.18
CA TRP A 170 -8.27 9.75 21.91
C TRP A 170 -8.79 10.83 22.89
N VAL A 171 -10.12 10.99 22.94
CA VAL A 171 -10.79 11.89 23.88
C VAL A 171 -11.85 11.18 24.73
N GLY A 172 -12.12 9.91 24.45
CA GLY A 172 -13.05 9.04 25.16
C GLY A 172 -12.84 7.58 24.74
N ASP A 173 -13.61 6.67 25.30
CA ASP A 173 -13.44 5.22 25.10
C ASP A 173 -13.61 4.80 23.61
N PHE A 174 -14.49 5.49 22.87
CA PHE A 174 -14.77 5.23 21.47
C PHE A 174 -14.73 6.49 20.61
N GLN A 175 -14.03 7.52 21.07
CA GLN A 175 -14.00 8.81 20.39
C GLN A 175 -12.57 9.29 20.18
N MET A 176 -12.29 9.70 18.95
CA MET A 176 -11.02 10.30 18.52
C MET A 176 -11.29 11.62 17.82
N ILE A 177 -10.39 12.57 17.97
CA ILE A 177 -10.44 13.86 17.28
C ILE A 177 -9.10 14.19 16.64
N ALA A 178 -9.17 14.90 15.52
CA ALA A 178 -8.04 15.50 14.84
C ALA A 178 -8.43 16.91 14.37
N LYS A 179 -7.54 17.90 14.57
CA LYS A 179 -7.81 19.30 14.25
C LYS A 179 -6.93 19.76 13.11
N GLY A 180 -7.55 20.18 12.02
CA GLY A 180 -6.92 20.94 10.95
C GLY A 180 -6.88 22.44 11.28
N SER A 181 -6.53 23.26 10.29
CA SER A 181 -6.48 24.72 10.45
C SER A 181 -7.87 25.36 10.58
N ASP A 182 -8.84 24.83 9.84
CA ASP A 182 -10.20 25.38 9.71
C ASP A 182 -11.28 24.29 9.69
N PHE A 183 -10.93 23.07 10.10
CA PHE A 183 -11.83 21.93 10.21
C PHE A 183 -11.42 21.02 11.37
N GLU A 184 -12.34 20.16 11.75
CA GLU A 184 -12.12 19.09 12.72
C GLU A 184 -12.62 17.77 12.13
N LEU A 185 -11.84 16.71 12.29
CA LEU A 185 -12.26 15.34 12.03
C LEU A 185 -12.54 14.65 13.36
N GLU A 186 -13.68 14.00 13.45
CA GLU A 186 -14.06 13.21 14.62
C GLU A 186 -14.40 11.78 14.18
N TYR A 187 -14.00 10.82 15.00
CA TYR A 187 -14.47 9.46 14.96
C TYR A 187 -15.24 9.16 16.23
N CYS A 188 -16.48 8.74 16.12
CA CYS A 188 -17.30 8.37 17.24
C CYS A 188 -18.10 7.10 16.93
N GLU A 189 -17.82 6.02 17.68
CA GLU A 189 -18.43 4.69 17.54
C GLU A 189 -18.26 4.04 16.16
N HIS A 190 -18.90 4.48 15.12
CA HIS A 190 -18.76 4.01 13.75
C HIS A 190 -18.98 5.15 12.75
N ASP A 191 -19.01 6.37 13.23
CA ASP A 191 -19.16 7.54 12.38
C ASP A 191 -17.84 8.31 12.26
N ILE A 192 -17.57 8.78 11.05
CA ILE A 192 -16.52 9.75 10.76
C ILE A 192 -17.21 11.06 10.41
N ILE A 193 -16.88 12.11 11.13
CA ILE A 193 -17.51 13.41 11.00
C ILE A 193 -16.45 14.44 10.63
N LEU A 194 -16.70 15.18 9.54
CA LEU A 194 -15.97 16.39 9.19
C LEU A 194 -16.80 17.59 9.63
N ALA A 195 -16.25 18.42 10.50
CA ALA A 195 -16.89 19.60 11.02
C ALA A 195 -16.06 20.85 10.77
N PHE A 196 -16.70 21.98 10.43
CA PHE A 196 -16.04 23.27 10.24
C PHE A 196 -17.01 24.43 10.48
N GLU A 197 -16.45 25.60 10.78
CA GLU A 197 -17.22 26.84 10.87
C GLU A 197 -17.85 27.20 9.51
N LYS A 198 -19.05 27.72 9.57
CA LYS A 198 -19.85 28.06 8.37
C LYS A 198 -19.40 29.37 7.74
#